data_7ac190ae6724964356f2bb54a509b299
#
_entry.id   7ac190ae6724964356f2bb54a509b299
#
_cell.length_a   1.000
_cell.length_b   1.000
_cell.length_c   1.000
_cell.angle_alpha   90.00
_cell.angle_beta   90.00
_cell.angle_gamma   90.00
#
_symmetry.space_group_name_H-M   'P 1'
#
loop_
_entity.id
_entity.type
_entity.pdbx_description
1 polymer ?
#
loop_
_entity_poly.entity_id
_entity_poly.type
_entity_poly.pdbx_seq_one_letter_code
_entity_poly.pdbx_strand_id
1 'polypeptide(L)'
;MKKTLIILMIIPFLLCGCKKRVDTFKFDGTVVGVANCSLASASISEFDIGYVVSLTVPDSIGGVFTDPSGKKYSNCVVIYRTRSRYYVEDRIKGTMYLDDQYSAAYCTYHVHLNIPEGVCYTLED
;
A
#
# COMPACT_ATOMS: atom_id res chain seq x y z
N MET A 1 -49.50 -25.40 1.45
CA MET A 1 -48.69 -26.35 2.02
C MET A 1 -47.30 -26.43 1.53
N LYS A 2 -47.08 -26.39 0.29
CA LYS A 2 -45.77 -26.59 -0.25
C LYS A 2 -45.02 -25.35 -0.48
N LYS A 3 -45.52 -24.29 -0.04
CA LYS A 3 -44.93 -22.98 -0.35
C LYS A 3 -43.72 -22.67 0.43
N THR A 4 -43.52 -23.34 1.50
CA THR A 4 -42.41 -23.06 2.40
C THR A 4 -41.04 -23.45 1.87
N LEU A 5 -41.05 -24.25 0.81
CA LEU A 5 -39.80 -24.74 0.27
C LEU A 5 -39.03 -23.70 -0.53
N ILE A 6 -39.72 -22.69 -1.01
CA ILE A 6 -39.12 -21.72 -1.90
C ILE A 6 -38.17 -20.77 -1.18
N ILE A 7 -38.45 -20.52 0.05
CA ILE A 7 -37.70 -19.52 0.83
C ILE A 7 -36.28 -19.97 1.11
N LEU A 8 -36.09 -21.26 1.23
CA LEU A 8 -34.77 -21.79 1.56
C LEU A 8 -33.76 -21.67 0.45
N MET A 9 -34.21 -21.45 -0.76
CA MET A 9 -33.30 -21.36 -1.87
C MET A 9 -32.61 -20.03 -2.01
N ILE A 10 -33.13 -19.03 -1.37
CA ILE A 10 -32.61 -17.67 -1.51
C ILE A 10 -31.42 -17.44 -0.59
N ILE A 11 -31.40 -18.12 0.53
CA ILE A 11 -30.38 -17.91 1.54
C ILE A 11 -28.96 -18.20 1.06
N PRO A 12 -28.69 -19.24 0.29
CA PRO A 12 -27.34 -19.52 -0.17
C PRO A 12 -26.74 -18.44 -1.05
N PHE A 13 -27.59 -17.74 -1.78
CA PHE A 13 -27.10 -16.68 -2.65
C PHE A 13 -26.53 -15.50 -1.89
N LEU A 14 -27.03 -15.23 -0.73
CA LEU A 14 -26.54 -14.15 0.09
C LEU A 14 -25.15 -14.43 0.63
N LEU A 15 -24.81 -15.70 0.77
CA LEU A 15 -23.52 -16.11 1.29
C LEU A 15 -22.44 -16.17 0.24
N CYS A 16 -22.82 -16.16 -1.03
CA CYS A 16 -21.88 -16.24 -2.13
C CYS A 16 -21.28 -14.90 -2.54
N GLY A 17 -21.65 -13.83 -1.87
CA GLY A 17 -21.09 -12.51 -2.13
C GLY A 17 -19.72 -12.32 -1.49
N CYS A 18 -18.83 -13.24 -1.70
CA CYS A 18 -17.47 -13.16 -1.15
C CYS A 18 -16.63 -12.20 -1.98
N LYS A 19 -16.67 -10.95 -1.64
CA LYS A 19 -15.68 -10.00 -2.15
C LYS A 19 -14.48 -10.03 -1.21
N LYS A 20 -13.30 -10.16 -1.78
CA LYS A 20 -12.08 -9.99 -1.00
C LYS A 20 -12.07 -8.60 -0.41
N ARG A 21 -12.06 -8.52 0.89
CA ARG A 21 -11.86 -7.26 1.57
C ARG A 21 -10.38 -7.00 1.68
N VAL A 22 -10.00 -5.80 1.32
CA VAL A 22 -8.66 -5.31 1.58
C VAL A 22 -8.69 -4.64 2.95
N ASP A 23 -7.84 -5.12 3.84
CA ASP A 23 -7.75 -4.56 5.18
C ASP A 23 -6.92 -3.29 5.14
N THR A 24 -7.59 -2.16 5.23
CA THR A 24 -6.92 -0.88 5.35
C THR A 24 -6.69 -0.53 6.81
N PHE A 25 -5.64 0.22 7.05
CA PHE A 25 -5.30 0.70 8.39
C PHE A 25 -4.71 2.10 8.31
N LYS A 26 -4.76 2.82 9.41
CA LYS A 26 -4.19 4.16 9.50
C LYS A 26 -2.68 4.08 9.63
N PHE A 27 -2.00 4.99 8.97
CA PHE A 27 -0.56 5.11 9.08
C PHE A 27 -0.15 6.57 9.31
N ASP A 28 1.00 6.75 9.92
CA ASP A 28 1.64 8.04 10.13
C ASP A 28 3.16 7.80 10.11
N GLY A 29 3.87 8.61 9.38
CA GLY A 29 5.31 8.45 9.26
C GLY A 29 5.99 9.61 8.55
N THR A 30 7.27 9.42 8.32
CA THR A 30 8.13 10.41 7.66
C THR A 30 8.74 9.81 6.42
N VAL A 31 8.71 10.53 5.32
CA VAL A 31 9.35 10.11 4.08
C VAL A 31 10.86 10.16 4.25
N VAL A 32 11.53 9.03 4.04
CA VAL A 32 12.98 8.90 4.20
C VAL A 32 13.70 8.52 2.91
N GLY A 33 12.95 8.22 1.86
CA GLY A 33 13.52 7.87 0.58
C GLY A 33 12.46 7.73 -0.50
N VAL A 34 12.91 7.44 -1.70
CA VAL A 34 12.03 7.26 -2.87
C VAL A 34 12.39 5.96 -3.56
N ALA A 35 11.38 5.16 -3.87
CA ALA A 35 11.50 3.97 -4.67
C ALA A 35 10.79 4.22 -5.99
N ASN A 36 11.53 4.28 -7.08
CA ASN A 36 10.94 4.54 -8.39
C ASN A 36 10.34 3.28 -8.98
N CYS A 37 9.12 3.42 -9.45
CA CYS A 37 8.44 2.42 -10.24
C CYS A 37 8.37 2.96 -11.67
N SER A 38 9.12 2.37 -12.58
CA SER A 38 9.14 2.79 -13.97
C SER A 38 8.23 1.90 -14.79
N LEU A 39 7.20 2.49 -15.36
CA LEU A 39 6.34 1.79 -16.31
C LEU A 39 6.97 1.76 -17.70
N ALA A 40 6.62 0.74 -18.47
CA ALA A 40 7.16 0.55 -19.83
C ALA A 40 6.88 1.72 -20.78
N SER A 41 5.89 2.53 -20.48
CA SER A 41 5.49 3.68 -21.28
C SER A 41 6.11 4.97 -20.76
N ALA A 42 7.33 5.05 -20.65
CA ALA A 42 8.19 6.26 -20.59
C ALA A 42 7.75 7.51 -19.79
N SER A 43 6.53 7.68 -19.37
CA SER A 43 6.14 8.82 -18.56
C SER A 43 5.97 8.39 -17.10
N ILE A 44 6.80 8.93 -16.25
CA ILE A 44 6.66 8.73 -14.80
C ILE A 44 5.50 9.60 -14.36
N SER A 45 4.38 8.98 -14.04
CA SER A 45 3.27 9.66 -13.40
C SER A 45 3.48 9.65 -11.88
N GLU A 46 2.79 10.53 -11.18
CA GLU A 46 2.83 10.59 -9.72
C GLU A 46 2.34 9.30 -9.08
N PHE A 47 1.59 8.50 -9.83
CA PHE A 47 1.11 7.20 -9.38
C PHE A 47 2.21 6.14 -9.27
N ASP A 48 3.31 6.35 -9.99
CA ASP A 48 4.36 5.35 -10.11
C ASP A 48 5.50 5.56 -9.13
N ILE A 49 5.40 6.60 -8.31
CA ILE A 49 6.40 6.90 -7.31
C ILE A 49 6.05 6.16 -6.03
N GLY A 50 6.99 5.33 -5.57
CA GLY A 50 6.93 4.74 -4.26
C GLY A 50 7.75 5.59 -3.29
N TYR A 51 7.18 5.88 -2.13
CA TYR A 51 7.89 6.60 -1.10
C TYR A 51 8.25 5.63 0.02
N VAL A 52 9.52 5.67 0.43
CA VAL A 52 9.95 4.92 1.60
C VAL A 52 9.59 5.75 2.82
N VAL A 53 8.75 5.20 3.67
CA VAL A 53 8.21 5.91 4.84
C VAL A 53 8.59 5.15 6.09
N SER A 54 9.25 5.85 7.02
CA SER A 54 9.51 5.31 8.35
C SER A 54 8.28 5.60 9.21
N LEU A 55 7.58 4.55 9.60
CA LEU A 55 6.30 4.65 10.28
C LEU A 55 6.44 4.82 11.78
N THR A 56 5.64 5.73 12.34
CA THR A 56 5.39 5.79 13.78
C THR A 56 4.13 5.03 14.14
N VAL A 57 3.17 4.94 13.21
CA VAL A 57 1.92 4.18 13.36
C VAL A 57 1.64 3.47 12.05
N PRO A 58 1.34 2.18 12.04
CA PRO A 58 1.55 1.22 13.13
C PRO A 58 3.03 0.97 13.37
N ASP A 59 3.38 0.63 14.57
CA ASP A 59 4.74 0.22 14.86
C ASP A 59 4.97 -1.24 14.45
N SER A 60 6.22 -1.57 14.15
CA SER A 60 6.67 -2.95 13.94
C SER A 60 6.05 -3.71 12.76
N ILE A 61 5.60 -3.01 11.72
CA ILE A 61 5.11 -3.67 10.50
C ILE A 61 6.12 -3.59 9.34
N GLY A 62 7.06 -2.68 9.41
CA GLY A 62 8.02 -2.42 8.35
C GLY A 62 9.37 -3.08 8.56
N GLY A 63 10.27 -2.80 7.64
CA GLY A 63 11.65 -3.28 7.69
C GLY A 63 12.65 -2.15 7.86
N VAL A 64 13.93 -2.50 7.76
CA VAL A 64 15.02 -1.53 7.86
C VAL A 64 15.37 -1.03 6.47
N PHE A 65 15.43 0.28 6.32
CA PHE A 65 15.88 0.95 5.12
C PHE A 65 17.17 1.70 5.40
N THR A 66 18.17 1.53 4.53
CA THR A 66 19.43 2.27 4.60
C THR A 66 19.49 3.23 3.43
N ASP A 67 19.65 4.51 3.71
CA ASP A 67 19.73 5.52 2.67
C ASP A 67 21.13 5.54 2.01
N PRO A 68 21.31 6.30 0.92
CA PRO A 68 22.62 6.36 0.26
C PRO A 68 23.75 6.88 1.13
N SER A 69 23.45 7.63 2.18
CA SER A 69 24.46 8.12 3.13
C SER A 69 24.87 7.07 4.16
N GLY A 70 24.18 5.95 4.21
CA GLY A 70 24.42 4.90 5.19
C GLY A 70 23.57 4.99 6.44
N LYS A 71 22.67 5.97 6.52
CA LYS A 71 21.78 6.10 7.68
C LYS A 71 20.66 5.08 7.60
N LYS A 72 20.41 4.42 8.73
CA LYS A 72 19.39 3.39 8.84
C LYS A 72 18.12 3.91 9.49
N TYR A 73 17.00 3.53 8.93
CA TYR A 73 15.68 3.85 9.46
C TYR A 73 14.93 2.55 9.72
N SER A 74 14.21 2.51 10.82
CA SER A 74 13.42 1.34 11.21
C SER A 74 11.97 1.50 10.81
N ASN A 75 11.28 0.38 10.78
CA ASN A 75 9.84 0.31 10.53
C ASN A 75 9.43 1.01 9.23
N CYS A 76 10.18 0.73 8.16
CA CYS A 76 9.95 1.36 6.87
C CYS A 76 9.09 0.47 5.97
N VAL A 77 8.22 1.13 5.22
CA VAL A 77 7.43 0.52 4.14
C VAL A 77 7.55 1.39 2.90
N VAL A 78 7.32 0.80 1.74
CA VAL A 78 7.18 1.57 0.50
C VAL A 78 5.70 1.79 0.25
N ILE A 79 5.29 3.03 0.10
CA ILE A 79 3.89 3.39 -0.14
C ILE A 79 3.75 3.92 -1.55
N TYR A 80 2.87 3.28 -2.33
CA TYR A 80 2.55 3.67 -3.70
C TYR A 80 1.20 4.38 -3.76
N ARG A 81 0.96 5.08 -4.87
CA ARG A 81 -0.31 5.71 -5.21
C ARG A 81 -0.75 6.79 -4.23
N THR A 82 0.19 7.56 -3.75
CA THR A 82 -0.13 8.68 -2.87
C THR A 82 -0.80 9.84 -3.61
N ARG A 83 -0.64 9.90 -4.93
CA ARG A 83 -1.21 10.95 -5.79
C ARG A 83 -0.70 12.35 -5.48
N SER A 84 0.32 12.45 -4.66
CA SER A 84 0.94 13.71 -4.28
C SER A 84 2.45 13.52 -4.29
N ARG A 85 3.15 14.61 -4.49
CA ARG A 85 4.60 14.58 -4.48
C ARG A 85 5.10 14.95 -3.10
N TYR A 86 5.97 14.12 -2.56
CA TYR A 86 6.59 14.31 -1.26
C TYR A 86 8.10 14.37 -1.39
N TYR A 87 8.71 15.00 -0.43
CA TYR A 87 10.16 15.08 -0.32
C TYR A 87 10.62 14.38 0.95
N VAL A 88 11.89 14.02 0.98
CA VAL A 88 12.49 13.45 2.18
C VAL A 88 12.30 14.42 3.35
N GLU A 89 11.91 13.89 4.49
CA GLU A 89 11.55 14.56 5.73
C GLU A 89 10.09 15.03 5.80
N ASP A 90 9.34 14.96 4.72
CA ASP A 90 7.91 15.25 4.79
C ASP A 90 7.18 14.22 5.65
N ARG A 91 6.26 14.72 6.45
CA ARG A 91 5.36 13.85 7.19
C ARG A 91 4.19 13.45 6.31
N ILE A 92 3.82 12.19 6.36
CA ILE A 92 2.72 11.64 5.60
C ILE A 92 1.86 10.77 6.50
N LYS A 93 0.55 10.94 6.41
CA LYS A 93 -0.40 10.12 7.14
C LYS A 93 -1.67 9.91 6.34
N GLY A 94 -2.35 8.82 6.64
CA GLY A 94 -3.58 8.46 5.94
C GLY A 94 -3.97 7.03 6.24
N THR A 95 -4.58 6.40 5.26
CA THR A 95 -4.89 4.97 5.31
C THR A 95 -4.21 4.27 4.15
N MET A 96 -3.79 3.05 4.39
CA MET A 96 -3.13 2.21 3.39
C MET A 96 -3.50 0.74 3.59
N TYR A 97 -3.14 -0.09 2.65
CA TYR A 97 -3.16 -1.54 2.80
C TYR A 97 -1.84 -2.12 2.30
N LEU A 98 -1.45 -3.26 2.84
CA LEU A 98 -0.23 -3.93 2.38
C LEU A 98 -0.53 -4.76 1.14
N ASP A 99 0.37 -4.66 0.17
CA ASP A 99 0.32 -5.44 -1.06
C ASP A 99 1.76 -5.67 -1.54
N ASP A 100 2.33 -6.78 -1.13
CA ASP A 100 3.72 -7.12 -1.44
C ASP A 100 3.94 -7.43 -2.92
N GLN A 101 2.88 -7.54 -3.69
CA GLN A 101 2.95 -7.83 -5.12
C GLN A 101 2.69 -6.60 -6.00
N TYR A 102 2.48 -5.44 -5.39
CA TYR A 102 2.11 -4.25 -6.15
C TYR A 102 3.16 -3.87 -7.18
N SER A 103 4.41 -3.75 -6.77
CA SER A 103 5.48 -3.37 -7.68
C SER A 103 5.70 -4.43 -8.76
N ALA A 104 5.60 -5.70 -8.41
CA ALA A 104 5.72 -6.79 -9.36
C ALA A 104 4.60 -6.78 -10.41
N ALA A 105 3.40 -6.34 -10.03
CA ALA A 105 2.25 -6.31 -10.93
C ALA A 105 2.25 -5.10 -11.86
N TYR A 106 2.72 -3.96 -11.39
CA TYR A 106 2.54 -2.69 -12.09
C TYR A 106 3.83 -1.99 -12.50
N CYS A 107 4.97 -2.44 -12.01
CA CYS A 107 6.25 -1.80 -12.31
C CYS A 107 7.09 -2.66 -13.25
N THR A 108 7.54 -2.06 -14.34
CA THR A 108 8.47 -2.74 -15.26
C THR A 108 9.87 -2.80 -14.67
N TYR A 109 10.21 -1.85 -13.85
CA TYR A 109 11.53 -1.70 -13.28
C TYR A 109 11.38 -1.20 -11.85
N HIS A 110 11.74 -2.01 -10.88
CA HIS A 110 11.72 -1.58 -9.49
C HIS A 110 12.98 -2.05 -8.78
N VAL A 111 13.41 -1.25 -7.83
CA VAL A 111 14.50 -1.63 -6.93
C VAL A 111 13.90 -2.42 -5.79
N HIS A 112 14.38 -3.65 -5.64
CA HIS A 112 13.92 -4.48 -4.54
C HIS A 112 14.56 -3.99 -3.24
N LEU A 113 13.76 -3.43 -2.37
CA LEU A 113 14.23 -2.85 -1.12
C LEU A 113 14.14 -3.78 0.07
N ASN A 114 13.54 -4.95 -0.11
CA ASN A 114 13.36 -5.94 0.94
C ASN A 114 12.60 -5.40 2.17
N ILE A 115 11.68 -4.48 1.94
CA ILE A 115 10.75 -3.97 2.94
C ILE A 115 9.33 -4.13 2.41
N PRO A 116 8.32 -4.18 3.29
CA PRO A 116 6.94 -4.35 2.84
C PRO A 116 6.49 -3.23 1.93
N GLU A 117 5.62 -3.56 0.99
CA GLU A 117 5.00 -2.61 0.08
C GLU A 117 3.55 -2.38 0.48
N GLY A 118 3.10 -1.16 0.36
CA GLY A 118 1.73 -0.79 0.61
C GLY A 118 1.18 0.15 -0.45
N VAL A 119 -0.12 0.23 -0.50
CA VAL A 119 -0.84 1.10 -1.42
C VAL A 119 -1.67 2.08 -0.61
N CYS A 120 -1.49 3.36 -0.91
CA CYS A 120 -2.23 4.41 -0.24
C CYS A 120 -3.70 4.37 -0.67
N TYR A 121 -4.59 4.39 0.29
CA TYR A 121 -6.01 4.44 0.07
C TYR A 121 -6.51 5.89 0.17
N THR A 122 -6.21 6.56 1.27
CA THR A 122 -6.52 7.98 1.45
C THR A 122 -5.39 8.67 2.20
N LEU A 123 -5.23 9.95 1.96
CA LEU A 123 -4.28 10.78 2.69
C LEU A 123 -5.04 11.76 3.58
N GLU A 124 -4.45 12.08 4.72
CA GLU A 124 -4.92 13.11 5.62
C GLU A 124 -4.05 14.36 5.46
N ASP A 125 -4.68 15.52 5.57
CA ASP A 125 -3.96 16.80 5.53
C ASP A 125 -3.24 17.10 6.84
#